data_4af6bcbd99846a555480d5b027792dd5
#
_entry.id   4af6bcbd99846a555480d5b027792dd5
#
_cell.length_a   1.000
_cell.length_b   1.000
_cell.length_c   1.000
_cell.angle_alpha   90.00
_cell.angle_beta   90.00
_cell.angle_gamma   90.00
#
_symmetry.space_group_name_H-M   'P 1'
#
loop_
_entity.id
_entity.type
_entity.pdbx_description
1 polymer ?
#
loop_
_entity_poly.entity_id
_entity_poly.type
_entity_poly.pdbx_seq_one_letter_code
_entity_poly.pdbx_strand_id
1 'polypeptide(L)'
;LVFRGILFRMLDTRWNYLIAMIISGLIFGLAHLPNPNATIWSAIAIAIEAVLLPGAAYKVSGTLWFPIGIHWAWNSTEGPLLGFNVSGTSDFGSLLNPTIRGAKIFTGGDFGPETSIITVILGLMLVALFTHKAFSKETISL
;
A
#
# COMPACT_ATOMS: atom_id res chain seq x y z
N LEU A 1 3.89 -2.81 -11.52
CA LEU A 1 3.36 -2.69 -12.90
C LEU A 1 2.23 -3.69 -13.16
N VAL A 2 2.41 -5.00 -12.92
CA VAL A 2 1.40 -6.03 -13.22
C VAL A 2 0.06 -5.72 -12.55
N PHE A 3 0.04 -5.54 -11.24
CA PHE A 3 -1.22 -5.33 -10.49
C PHE A 3 -1.90 -4.00 -10.82
N ARG A 4 -1.15 -2.92 -11.07
CA ARG A 4 -1.71 -1.58 -11.33
C ARG A 4 -1.79 -1.20 -12.79
N GLY A 5 -0.82 -1.64 -13.58
CA GLY A 5 -0.78 -1.34 -15.01
C GLY A 5 -1.68 -2.25 -15.84
N ILE A 6 -1.78 -3.53 -15.50
CA ILE A 6 -2.52 -4.52 -16.28
C ILE A 6 -3.81 -4.90 -15.55
N LEU A 7 -3.71 -5.59 -14.41
CA LEU A 7 -4.87 -6.15 -13.72
C LEU A 7 -5.90 -5.07 -13.35
N PHE A 8 -5.46 -3.98 -12.71
CA PHE A 8 -6.35 -2.90 -12.34
C PHE A 8 -7.06 -2.30 -13.56
N ARG A 9 -6.35 -2.00 -14.66
CA ARG A 9 -6.96 -1.45 -15.87
C ARG A 9 -7.97 -2.40 -16.51
N MET A 10 -7.67 -3.69 -16.57
CA MET A 10 -8.62 -4.69 -17.08
C MET A 10 -9.89 -4.74 -16.24
N LEU A 11 -9.77 -4.68 -14.92
CA LEU A 11 -10.92 -4.68 -14.01
C LEU A 11 -11.71 -3.37 -14.09
N ASP A 12 -11.03 -2.22 -14.17
CA ASP A 12 -11.65 -0.90 -14.27
C ASP A 12 -12.46 -0.76 -15.57
N THR A 13 -11.92 -1.21 -16.68
CA THR A 13 -12.65 -1.19 -17.97
C THR A 13 -13.81 -2.17 -18.02
N ARG A 14 -13.77 -3.28 -17.27
CA ARG A 14 -14.82 -4.32 -17.30
C ARG A 14 -15.94 -4.05 -16.32
N TRP A 15 -15.65 -3.46 -15.19
CA TRP A 15 -16.60 -3.22 -14.10
C TRP A 15 -16.64 -1.73 -13.72
N ASN A 16 -15.87 -1.34 -12.74
CA ASN A 16 -15.68 0.06 -12.35
C ASN A 16 -14.42 0.21 -11.46
N TYR A 17 -14.04 1.46 -11.26
CA TYR A 17 -12.86 1.83 -10.49
C TYR A 17 -12.83 1.22 -9.07
N LEU A 18 -13.96 1.26 -8.32
CA LEU A 18 -13.99 0.75 -6.95
C LEU A 18 -13.81 -0.76 -6.89
N ILE A 19 -14.50 -1.49 -7.77
CA ILE A 19 -14.34 -2.95 -7.87
C ILE A 19 -12.91 -3.31 -8.28
N ALA A 20 -12.37 -2.62 -9.28
CA ALA A 20 -10.98 -2.82 -9.71
C ALA A 20 -10.00 -2.59 -8.56
N MET A 21 -10.23 -1.56 -7.78
CA MET A 21 -9.43 -1.21 -6.63
C MET A 21 -9.46 -2.33 -5.57
N ILE A 22 -10.64 -2.76 -5.17
CA ILE A 22 -10.83 -3.79 -4.13
C ILE A 22 -10.24 -5.12 -4.59
N ILE A 23 -10.58 -5.62 -5.77
CA ILE A 23 -10.12 -6.92 -6.25
C ILE A 23 -8.60 -6.94 -6.43
N SER A 24 -8.03 -5.93 -7.12
CA SER A 24 -6.59 -5.89 -7.34
C SER A 24 -5.81 -5.87 -6.04
N GLY A 25 -6.38 -5.32 -5.01
CA GLY A 25 -5.78 -5.27 -3.74
C GLY A 25 -5.87 -6.48 -2.86
N LEU A 26 -7.02 -7.06 -2.85
CA LEU A 26 -7.15 -8.35 -2.20
C LEU A 26 -6.14 -9.35 -2.80
N ILE A 27 -6.04 -9.40 -4.14
CA ILE A 27 -5.06 -10.27 -4.80
C ILE A 27 -3.63 -9.89 -4.40
N PHE A 28 -3.31 -8.59 -4.33
CA PHE A 28 -1.99 -8.13 -3.92
C PHE A 28 -1.67 -8.49 -2.46
N GLY A 29 -2.61 -8.25 -1.53
CA GLY A 29 -2.44 -8.63 -0.13
C GLY A 29 -2.27 -10.14 0.05
N LEU A 30 -3.09 -10.95 -0.62
CA LEU A 30 -2.99 -12.41 -0.60
C LEU A 30 -1.66 -12.91 -1.17
N ALA A 31 -1.11 -12.23 -2.19
CA ALA A 31 0.19 -12.56 -2.78
C ALA A 31 1.36 -12.39 -1.79
N HIS A 32 1.16 -11.70 -0.66
CA HIS A 32 2.16 -11.55 0.40
C HIS A 32 2.07 -12.61 1.50
N LEU A 33 1.07 -13.49 1.48
CA LEU A 33 0.95 -14.59 2.47
C LEU A 33 2.14 -15.57 2.47
N PRO A 34 2.83 -15.85 1.35
CA PRO A 34 4.03 -16.68 1.36
C PRO A 34 5.26 -16.01 2.01
N ASN A 35 5.22 -14.69 2.27
CA ASN A 35 6.35 -13.98 2.86
C ASN A 35 6.60 -14.41 4.32
N PRO A 36 7.85 -14.31 4.82
CA PRO A 36 8.17 -14.57 6.21
C PRO A 36 7.31 -13.74 7.16
N ASN A 37 6.92 -14.34 8.28
CA ASN A 37 6.10 -13.71 9.34
C ASN A 37 4.73 -13.19 8.87
N ALA A 38 4.27 -13.57 7.67
CA ALA A 38 2.97 -13.17 7.17
C ALA A 38 1.83 -13.78 8.01
N THR A 39 0.77 -13.00 8.16
CA THR A 39 -0.47 -13.38 8.84
C THR A 39 -1.66 -12.95 8.00
N ILE A 40 -2.85 -13.44 8.34
CA ILE A 40 -4.09 -12.93 7.70
C ILE A 40 -4.21 -11.42 7.90
N TRP A 41 -3.83 -10.91 9.08
CA TRP A 41 -3.83 -9.48 9.35
C TRP A 41 -2.85 -8.72 8.43
N SER A 42 -1.63 -9.23 8.23
CA SER A 42 -0.68 -8.59 7.32
C SER A 42 -1.20 -8.55 5.87
N ALA A 43 -1.84 -9.61 5.40
CA ALA A 43 -2.46 -9.61 4.07
C ALA A 43 -3.58 -8.57 3.94
N ILE A 44 -4.40 -8.40 5.00
CA ILE A 44 -5.44 -7.36 5.05
C ILE A 44 -4.83 -5.96 5.08
N ALA A 45 -3.83 -5.72 5.93
CA ALA A 45 -3.14 -4.43 6.02
C ALA A 45 -2.51 -4.04 4.68
N ILE A 46 -1.74 -4.94 4.08
CA ILE A 46 -1.17 -4.74 2.73
C ILE A 46 -2.26 -4.51 1.68
N ALA A 47 -3.37 -5.25 1.73
CA ALA A 47 -4.49 -5.02 0.82
C ALA A 47 -5.03 -3.60 0.98
N ILE A 48 -5.22 -3.10 2.18
CA ILE A 48 -5.71 -1.75 2.46
C ILE A 48 -4.70 -0.70 1.96
N GLU A 49 -3.44 -0.80 2.33
CA GLU A 49 -2.42 0.19 1.99
C GLU A 49 -2.03 0.18 0.53
N ALA A 50 -1.71 -0.99 0.00
CA ALA A 50 -1.22 -1.12 -1.37
C ALA A 50 -2.31 -0.96 -2.43
N VAL A 51 -3.59 -1.10 -2.05
CA VAL A 51 -4.71 -0.97 -2.99
C VAL A 51 -5.25 0.40 -3.02
N LEU A 52 -5.56 0.85 -1.86
CA LEU A 52 -6.29 2.09 -1.72
C LEU A 52 -5.36 3.26 -2.03
N LEU A 53 -4.16 3.30 -1.46
CA LEU A 53 -3.28 4.44 -1.64
C LEU A 53 -2.75 4.59 -3.07
N PRO A 54 -2.14 3.57 -3.72
CA PRO A 54 -1.75 3.71 -5.12
C PRO A 54 -2.92 3.79 -6.09
N GLY A 55 -4.07 3.17 -5.79
CA GLY A 55 -5.28 3.32 -6.59
C GLY A 55 -5.77 4.76 -6.58
N ALA A 56 -5.96 5.34 -5.40
CA ALA A 56 -6.36 6.73 -5.25
C ALA A 56 -5.32 7.70 -5.85
N ALA A 57 -4.03 7.43 -5.67
CA ALA A 57 -2.95 8.20 -6.28
C ALA A 57 -3.00 8.15 -7.82
N TYR A 58 -3.30 7.00 -8.42
CA TYR A 58 -3.50 6.87 -9.85
C TYR A 58 -4.68 7.72 -10.34
N LYS A 59 -5.82 7.67 -9.65
CA LYS A 59 -7.02 8.45 -10.02
C LYS A 59 -6.74 9.96 -9.98
N VAL A 60 -6.00 10.43 -8.97
CA VAL A 60 -5.65 11.87 -8.83
C VAL A 60 -4.66 12.32 -9.90
N SER A 61 -3.66 11.51 -10.23
CA SER A 61 -2.54 11.88 -11.10
C SER A 61 -2.75 11.54 -12.57
N GLY A 62 -3.62 10.57 -12.89
CA GLY A 62 -3.80 10.03 -14.23
C GLY A 62 -2.61 9.23 -14.75
N THR A 63 -1.55 9.04 -13.95
CA THR A 63 -0.32 8.37 -14.36
C THR A 63 0.10 7.28 -13.39
N LEU A 64 0.84 6.28 -13.87
CA LEU A 64 1.40 5.23 -13.02
C LEU A 64 2.65 5.68 -12.24
N TRP A 65 3.29 6.76 -12.65
CA TRP A 65 4.53 7.24 -12.01
C TRP A 65 4.33 7.65 -10.55
N PHE A 66 3.21 8.29 -10.25
CA PHE A 66 2.91 8.73 -8.88
C PHE A 66 2.71 7.56 -7.90
N PRO A 67 1.84 6.56 -8.16
CA PRO A 67 1.74 5.38 -7.31
C PRO A 67 3.03 4.54 -7.27
N ILE A 68 3.80 4.48 -8.36
CA ILE A 68 5.12 3.81 -8.36
C ILE A 68 6.07 4.55 -7.42
N GLY A 69 6.13 5.86 -7.51
CA GLY A 69 6.97 6.71 -6.66
C GLY A 69 6.63 6.58 -5.17
N ILE A 70 5.35 6.58 -4.82
CA ILE A 70 4.88 6.36 -3.45
C ILE A 70 5.35 5.00 -2.92
N HIS A 71 5.10 3.94 -3.67
CA HIS A 71 5.47 2.58 -3.25
C HIS A 71 7.00 2.41 -3.13
N TRP A 72 7.74 2.94 -4.10
CA TRP A 72 9.19 2.92 -4.05
C TRP A 72 9.75 3.72 -2.87
N ALA A 73 9.26 4.93 -2.64
CA ALA A 73 9.69 5.77 -1.52
C ALA A 73 9.37 5.11 -0.17
N TRP A 74 8.19 4.48 -0.06
CA TRP A 74 7.80 3.72 1.13
C TRP A 74 8.81 2.62 1.43
N ASN A 75 9.00 1.68 0.51
CA ASN A 75 9.89 0.53 0.72
C ASN A 75 11.36 0.94 0.94
N SER A 76 11.84 1.97 0.21
CA SER A 76 13.20 2.48 0.35
C SER A 76 13.43 3.15 1.70
N THR A 77 12.42 3.84 2.22
CA THR A 77 12.50 4.47 3.54
C THR A 77 12.43 3.43 4.64
N GLU A 78 11.49 2.49 4.55
CA GLU A 78 11.25 1.48 5.57
C GLU A 78 12.43 0.53 5.73
N GLY A 79 12.90 -0.09 4.66
CA GLY A 79 14.00 -1.06 4.67
C GLY A 79 15.39 -0.39 4.63
N PRO A 80 15.87 0.03 3.45
CA PRO A 80 17.23 0.52 3.28
C PRO A 80 17.59 1.72 4.15
N LEU A 81 16.68 2.64 4.41
CA LEU A 81 16.98 3.81 5.24
C LEU A 81 16.81 3.52 6.72
N LEU A 82 15.64 3.09 7.14
CA LEU A 82 15.28 2.95 8.56
C LEU A 82 15.63 1.58 9.16
N GLY A 83 15.83 0.54 8.35
CA GLY A 83 16.21 -0.80 8.79
C GLY A 83 15.08 -1.62 9.38
N PHE A 84 13.84 -1.31 9.05
CA PHE A 84 12.70 -2.17 9.35
C PHE A 84 12.57 -3.30 8.34
N ASN A 85 11.87 -4.36 8.70
CA ASN A 85 11.45 -5.35 7.73
C ASN A 85 10.43 -4.74 6.78
N VAL A 86 10.51 -5.11 5.51
CA VAL A 86 9.56 -4.71 4.46
C VAL A 86 8.81 -5.96 4.00
N SER A 87 7.51 -5.99 4.21
CA SER A 87 6.66 -7.14 3.86
C SER A 87 7.20 -8.48 4.37
N GLY A 88 7.73 -8.50 5.59
CA GLY A 88 8.29 -9.68 6.23
C GLY A 88 9.73 -10.02 5.86
N THR A 89 10.39 -9.25 4.98
CA THR A 89 11.77 -9.48 4.55
C THR A 89 12.74 -8.46 5.16
N SER A 90 13.95 -8.92 5.51
CA SER A 90 15.01 -8.10 6.15
C SER A 90 16.33 -8.08 5.36
N ASP A 91 16.33 -8.56 4.11
CA ASP A 91 17.55 -8.80 3.33
C ASP A 91 18.17 -7.52 2.75
N PHE A 92 17.72 -6.36 3.19
CA PHE A 92 18.21 -5.07 2.76
C PHE A 92 19.31 -4.59 3.71
N GLY A 93 20.51 -4.34 3.21
CA GLY A 93 21.45 -3.54 3.97
C GLY A 93 20.77 -2.22 4.35
N SER A 94 20.90 -1.78 5.60
CA SER A 94 20.21 -0.58 6.10
C SER A 94 21.17 0.45 6.67
N LEU A 95 20.81 1.73 6.54
CA LEU A 95 21.57 2.82 7.13
C LEU A 95 21.39 2.89 8.65
N LEU A 96 20.21 2.59 9.14
CA LEU A 96 19.86 2.56 10.56
C LEU A 96 19.49 1.14 11.00
N ASN A 97 19.72 0.84 12.29
CA ASN A 97 19.38 -0.45 12.90
C ASN A 97 18.46 -0.20 14.10
N PRO A 98 17.15 -0.11 13.90
CA PRO A 98 16.22 0.21 14.96
C PRO A 98 16.04 -0.97 15.92
N THR A 99 15.88 -0.68 17.20
CA THR A 99 15.41 -1.64 18.19
C THR A 99 13.91 -1.47 18.36
N ILE A 100 13.12 -2.39 17.85
CA ILE A 100 11.66 -2.32 17.93
C ILE A 100 11.21 -2.81 19.30
N ARG A 101 10.43 -1.98 20.00
CA ARG A 101 9.85 -2.31 21.32
C ARG A 101 8.38 -1.92 21.34
N GLY A 102 7.55 -2.76 21.98
CA GLY A 102 6.12 -2.51 22.13
C GLY A 102 5.24 -3.61 21.55
N ALA A 103 3.93 -3.45 21.68
CA ALA A 103 2.97 -4.42 21.19
C ALA A 103 2.98 -4.47 19.66
N LYS A 104 2.93 -5.69 19.09
CA LYS A 104 2.97 -5.92 17.63
C LYS A 104 1.89 -5.14 16.87
N ILE A 105 0.73 -4.91 17.47
CA ILE A 105 -0.35 -4.13 16.84
C ILE A 105 0.06 -2.68 16.52
N PHE A 106 0.97 -2.09 17.30
CA PHE A 106 1.45 -0.72 17.08
C PHE A 106 2.77 -0.67 16.30
N THR A 107 3.58 -1.72 16.39
CA THR A 107 4.91 -1.76 15.76
C THR A 107 4.94 -2.46 14.42
N GLY A 108 3.90 -3.27 14.09
CA GLY A 108 3.89 -4.16 12.94
C GLY A 108 4.64 -5.48 13.17
N GLY A 109 5.36 -5.60 14.30
CA GLY A 109 6.10 -6.82 14.67
C GLY A 109 7.19 -7.20 13.67
N ASP A 110 7.32 -8.50 13.45
CA ASP A 110 8.37 -9.08 12.61
C ASP A 110 8.06 -8.99 11.10
N PHE A 111 6.84 -8.60 10.73
CA PHE A 111 6.47 -8.39 9.32
C PHE A 111 6.91 -7.01 8.82
N GLY A 112 6.79 -5.99 9.65
CA GLY A 112 7.16 -4.62 9.34
C GLY A 112 6.10 -3.60 9.76
N PRO A 113 6.47 -2.30 9.88
CA PRO A 113 5.59 -1.21 10.31
C PRO A 113 4.31 -1.07 9.49
N GLU A 114 4.31 -1.53 8.24
CA GLU A 114 3.16 -1.54 7.34
C GLU A 114 1.96 -2.35 7.88
N THR A 115 2.18 -3.28 8.83
CA THR A 115 1.09 -4.00 9.49
C THR A 115 0.67 -3.38 10.82
N SER A 116 1.23 -2.24 11.20
CA SER A 116 0.78 -1.52 12.38
C SER A 116 -0.58 -0.88 12.16
N ILE A 117 -1.40 -0.85 13.19
CA ILE A 117 -2.72 -0.18 13.11
C ILE A 117 -2.57 1.31 12.82
N ILE A 118 -1.46 1.92 13.22
CA ILE A 118 -1.15 3.33 12.96
C ILE A 118 -0.97 3.54 11.46
N THR A 119 -0.18 2.71 10.80
CA THR A 119 0.06 2.79 9.35
C THR A 119 -1.21 2.54 8.55
N VAL A 120 -2.01 1.55 8.98
CA VAL A 120 -3.31 1.26 8.34
C VAL A 120 -4.26 2.46 8.45
N ILE A 121 -4.36 3.09 9.62
CA ILE A 121 -5.20 4.29 9.80
C ILE A 121 -4.68 5.45 8.93
N LEU A 122 -3.39 5.72 8.93
CA LEU A 122 -2.79 6.76 8.09
C LEU A 122 -3.02 6.48 6.59
N GLY A 123 -2.87 5.23 6.17
CA GLY A 123 -3.17 4.79 4.80
C GLY A 123 -4.63 5.08 4.42
N LEU A 124 -5.58 4.71 5.27
CA LEU A 124 -7.00 4.99 5.06
C LEU A 124 -7.31 6.51 5.00
N MET A 125 -6.66 7.31 5.85
CA MET A 125 -6.81 8.77 5.81
C MET A 125 -6.29 9.36 4.49
N LEU A 126 -5.14 8.91 4.01
CA LEU A 126 -4.58 9.34 2.72
C LEU A 126 -5.45 8.92 1.55
N VAL A 127 -6.02 7.71 1.60
CA VAL A 127 -6.99 7.25 0.61
C VAL A 127 -8.21 8.15 0.57
N ALA A 128 -8.81 8.44 1.72
CA ALA A 128 -9.96 9.33 1.81
C ALA A 128 -9.64 10.71 1.21
N LEU A 129 -8.45 11.26 1.53
CA LEU A 129 -8.00 12.55 1.01
C LEU A 129 -7.83 12.52 -0.52
N PHE A 130 -7.15 11.52 -1.06
CA PHE A 130 -6.92 11.43 -2.51
C PHE A 130 -8.20 11.14 -3.27
N THR A 131 -9.06 10.28 -2.75
CA THR A 131 -10.36 10.01 -3.35
C THR A 131 -11.23 11.26 -3.37
N HIS A 132 -11.29 12.00 -2.27
CA HIS A 132 -12.02 13.27 -2.22
C HIS A 132 -11.50 14.27 -3.26
N LYS A 133 -10.17 14.45 -3.36
CA LYS A 133 -9.56 15.34 -4.38
C LYS A 133 -9.85 14.88 -5.81
N ALA A 134 -9.86 13.56 -6.07
CA ALA A 134 -10.16 13.04 -7.39
C ALA A 134 -11.57 13.39 -7.85
N PHE A 135 -12.57 13.17 -7.00
CA PHE A 135 -13.97 13.47 -7.31
C PHE A 135 -14.28 14.98 -7.34
N SER A 136 -13.63 15.78 -6.48
CA SER A 136 -13.77 17.25 -6.53
C SER A 136 -13.30 17.86 -7.85
N LYS A 137 -12.29 17.28 -8.49
CA LYS A 137 -11.82 17.74 -9.81
C LYS A 137 -12.83 17.42 -10.93
N GLU A 138 -13.48 16.28 -10.88
CA GLU A 138 -14.51 15.91 -11.87
C GLU A 138 -15.73 16.84 -11.81
N THR A 139 -16.11 17.32 -10.62
CA THR A 139 -17.24 18.24 -10.43
C THR A 139 -16.98 19.66 -10.98
N ILE A 140 -15.72 20.11 -11.06
CA ILE A 140 -15.37 21.45 -11.54
C ILE A 140 -15.21 21.49 -13.07
N SER A 141 -15.11 20.33 -13.72
CA SER A 141 -14.93 20.22 -15.18
C SER A 141 -16.23 20.04 -15.97
N LEU A 142 -17.39 20.11 -15.32
CA LEU A 142 -18.75 20.14 -15.89
C LEU A 142 -19.29 21.57 -15.87
#